data_b03a4aa2ba2be9f4097aa4b93dc3c4e3
#
_entry.id   b03a4aa2ba2be9f4097aa4b93dc3c4e3
#
_cell.length_a   1.000
_cell.length_b   1.000
_cell.length_c   1.000
_cell.angle_alpha   90.00
_cell.angle_beta   90.00
_cell.angle_gamma   90.00
#
_symmetry.space_group_name_H-M   'P 1'
#
loop_
_entity.id
_entity.type
_entity.pdbx_description
1 polymer ?
#
loop_
_entity_poly.entity_id
_entity_poly.type
_entity_poly.pdbx_seq_one_letter_code
_entity_poly.pdbx_strand_id
1 'polypeptide(L)'
;IGAVNSINWARLMAQVVYYFVASLQLGGPERKLAFSVPTGNFGDVFAGHVAARMGLPIEQLVVATNVNDILHRALSAGDYSAGTVTPTAAPSMDIQVSSNFERLLCDVGGRDGAALAEQMRGFESTRAMQLTNAQREGAARLFTSLRADEHDMASAMRWACEDCAQVIDPHTAIGLHAARAVELPVGVPVVTLATAHPAKFPDAVERATGTRPSLPPRVGDLFAREEAYTELAGAYEAVRDHIVGHAA
;
A
#
# COMPACT_ATOMS: atom_id res chain seq x y z
N ILE A 1 -23.02 -6.28 9.68
CA ILE A 1 -21.72 -6.96 9.51
C ILE A 1 -21.03 -6.33 8.29
N GLY A 2 -19.81 -5.86 8.45
CA GLY A 2 -19.01 -5.27 7.38
C GLY A 2 -17.61 -5.89 7.32
N ALA A 3 -17.06 -6.05 6.12
CA ALA A 3 -15.68 -6.46 5.95
C ALA A 3 -14.74 -5.26 6.19
N VAL A 4 -13.87 -5.37 7.20
CA VAL A 4 -12.84 -4.36 7.50
C VAL A 4 -11.51 -4.84 6.91
N ASN A 5 -11.42 -4.85 5.58
CA ASN A 5 -10.23 -5.28 4.84
C ASN A 5 -9.89 -4.29 3.70
N SER A 6 -8.79 -4.54 2.99
CA SER A 6 -8.29 -3.66 1.93
C SER A 6 -9.17 -3.58 0.68
N ILE A 7 -10.08 -4.54 0.46
CA ILE A 7 -10.99 -4.54 -0.69
C ILE A 7 -12.29 -3.74 -0.44
N ASN A 8 -12.55 -3.33 0.79
CA ASN A 8 -13.75 -2.55 1.11
C ASN A 8 -13.66 -1.16 0.48
N TRP A 9 -14.62 -0.84 -0.41
CA TRP A 9 -14.65 0.43 -1.11
C TRP A 9 -14.73 1.65 -0.18
N ALA A 10 -15.44 1.55 0.94
CA ALA A 10 -15.53 2.64 1.92
C ALA A 10 -14.15 3.00 2.51
N ARG A 11 -13.24 2.03 2.66
CA ARG A 11 -11.86 2.31 3.07
C ARG A 11 -11.09 3.07 2.01
N LEU A 12 -11.24 2.69 0.73
CA LEU A 12 -10.60 3.40 -0.38
C LEU A 12 -11.11 4.85 -0.47
N MET A 13 -12.42 5.07 -0.33
CA MET A 13 -13.00 6.42 -0.32
C MET A 13 -12.41 7.29 0.79
N ALA A 14 -12.24 6.73 2.00
CA ALA A 14 -11.61 7.45 3.10
C ALA A 14 -10.14 7.80 2.79
N GLN A 15 -9.41 6.92 2.09
CA GLN A 15 -8.02 7.15 1.71
C GLN A 15 -7.86 8.25 0.64
N VAL A 16 -8.85 8.48 -0.21
CA VAL A 16 -8.84 9.60 -1.19
C VAL A 16 -8.61 10.94 -0.50
N VAL A 17 -9.14 11.11 0.72
CA VAL A 17 -9.01 12.35 1.50
C VAL A 17 -7.55 12.71 1.78
N TYR A 18 -6.68 11.72 1.99
CA TYR A 18 -5.26 11.96 2.29
C TYR A 18 -4.56 12.72 1.17
N TYR A 19 -4.86 12.37 -0.08
CA TYR A 19 -4.27 13.00 -1.27
C TYR A 19 -4.73 14.44 -1.42
N PHE A 20 -6.02 14.72 -1.23
CA PHE A 20 -6.56 16.08 -1.26
C PHE A 20 -5.99 16.93 -0.14
N VAL A 21 -5.97 16.44 1.10
CA VAL A 21 -5.45 17.19 2.24
C VAL A 21 -3.97 17.51 2.06
N ALA A 22 -3.14 16.53 1.68
CA ALA A 22 -1.72 16.75 1.42
C ALA A 22 -1.50 17.75 0.28
N SER A 23 -2.27 17.63 -0.79
CA SER A 23 -2.17 18.55 -1.93
C SER A 23 -2.50 19.98 -1.53
N LEU A 24 -3.61 20.19 -0.84
CA LEU A 24 -4.03 21.55 -0.38
C LEU A 24 -2.99 22.17 0.56
N GLN A 25 -2.38 21.39 1.45
CA GLN A 25 -1.35 21.88 2.37
C GLN A 25 -0.05 22.29 1.66
N LEU A 26 0.22 21.73 0.47
CA LEU A 26 1.46 21.95 -0.29
C LEU A 26 1.28 22.83 -1.53
N GLY A 27 0.14 23.53 -1.64
CA GLY A 27 -0.12 24.53 -2.68
C GLY A 27 -0.91 24.02 -3.88
N GLY A 28 -1.60 22.88 -3.75
CA GLY A 28 -2.58 22.44 -4.75
C GLY A 28 -3.88 23.27 -4.69
N PRO A 29 -4.63 23.35 -5.79
CA PRO A 29 -4.42 22.61 -7.05
C PRO A 29 -3.43 23.25 -8.03
N GLU A 30 -2.88 24.42 -7.74
CA GLU A 30 -1.96 25.17 -8.63
C GLU A 30 -0.61 24.47 -8.78
N ARG A 31 -0.27 23.62 -7.83
CA ARG A 31 0.98 22.87 -7.79
C ARG A 31 0.70 21.36 -7.90
N LYS A 32 1.36 20.72 -8.87
CA LYS A 32 1.38 19.27 -8.96
C LYS A 32 2.27 18.64 -7.90
N LEU A 33 1.87 17.48 -7.43
CA LEU A 33 2.59 16.69 -6.44
C LEU A 33 2.76 15.25 -6.96
N ALA A 34 3.84 14.60 -6.56
CA ALA A 34 3.96 13.15 -6.65
C ALA A 34 3.72 12.52 -5.29
N PHE A 35 3.23 11.29 -5.30
CA PHE A 35 2.98 10.54 -4.07
C PHE A 35 3.72 9.20 -4.12
N SER A 36 4.56 8.94 -3.14
CA SER A 36 5.18 7.64 -2.95
C SER A 36 4.40 6.84 -1.91
N VAL A 37 3.91 5.69 -2.35
CA VAL A 37 2.93 4.90 -1.59
C VAL A 37 3.48 3.51 -1.32
N PRO A 38 3.77 3.17 -0.04
CA PRO A 38 4.06 1.79 0.35
C PRO A 38 2.90 0.89 -0.02
N THR A 39 3.14 -0.07 -0.91
CA THR A 39 2.03 -0.76 -1.58
C THR A 39 2.14 -2.28 -1.47
N GLY A 40 1.15 -2.90 -0.78
CA GLY A 40 0.83 -4.32 -0.86
C GLY A 40 -0.45 -4.53 -1.67
N ASN A 41 -1.60 -4.39 -1.02
CA ASN A 41 -2.93 -4.66 -1.61
C ASN A 41 -3.44 -3.59 -2.60
N PHE A 42 -2.62 -2.63 -2.99
CA PHE A 42 -2.95 -1.58 -3.97
C PHE A 42 -4.09 -0.63 -3.55
N GLY A 43 -4.62 -0.73 -2.34
CA GLY A 43 -5.78 0.06 -1.90
C GLY A 43 -5.47 1.55 -1.84
N ASP A 44 -4.43 1.92 -1.12
CA ASP A 44 -4.06 3.31 -0.89
C ASP A 44 -3.63 4.00 -2.20
N VAL A 45 -2.73 3.40 -2.96
CA VAL A 45 -2.31 3.99 -4.24
C VAL A 45 -3.44 4.05 -5.27
N PHE A 46 -4.42 3.14 -5.22
CA PHE A 46 -5.63 3.23 -6.03
C PHE A 46 -6.53 4.40 -5.60
N ALA A 47 -6.57 4.72 -4.30
CA ALA A 47 -7.23 5.94 -3.83
C ALA A 47 -6.59 7.20 -4.42
N GLY A 48 -5.26 7.23 -4.58
CA GLY A 48 -4.54 8.28 -5.33
C GLY A 48 -4.97 8.34 -6.80
N HIS A 49 -5.14 7.19 -7.45
CA HIS A 49 -5.69 7.13 -8.81
C HIS A 49 -7.10 7.73 -8.88
N VAL A 50 -7.96 7.40 -7.91
CA VAL A 50 -9.30 7.98 -7.82
C VAL A 50 -9.22 9.49 -7.64
N ALA A 51 -8.34 9.99 -6.76
CA ALA A 51 -8.13 11.43 -6.57
C ALA A 51 -7.71 12.12 -7.88
N ALA A 52 -6.78 11.54 -8.65
CA ALA A 52 -6.40 12.04 -9.96
C ALA A 52 -7.58 12.06 -10.95
N ARG A 53 -8.41 11.00 -10.95
CA ARG A 53 -9.64 10.94 -11.75
C ARG A 53 -10.71 11.97 -11.33
N MET A 54 -10.70 12.40 -10.07
CA MET A 54 -11.54 13.49 -9.57
C MET A 54 -11.00 14.89 -9.94
N GLY A 55 -9.82 14.97 -10.56
CA GLY A 55 -9.22 16.21 -11.03
C GLY A 55 -8.08 16.75 -10.15
N LEU A 56 -7.65 16.01 -9.12
CA LEU A 56 -6.47 16.40 -8.36
C LEU A 56 -5.22 16.34 -9.25
N PRO A 57 -4.42 17.42 -9.35
CA PRO A 57 -3.26 17.46 -10.23
C PRO A 57 -2.08 16.67 -9.64
N ILE A 58 -2.10 15.35 -9.84
CA ILE A 58 -1.04 14.45 -9.47
C ILE A 58 -0.09 14.28 -10.65
N GLU A 59 1.21 14.51 -10.40
CA GLU A 59 2.25 14.27 -11.40
C GLU A 59 2.54 12.79 -11.55
N GLN A 60 2.74 12.09 -10.42
CA GLN A 60 3.10 10.68 -10.41
C GLN A 60 2.62 9.99 -9.14
N LEU A 61 2.16 8.74 -9.28
CA LEU A 61 1.96 7.79 -8.19
C LEU A 61 3.10 6.76 -8.24
N VAL A 62 3.94 6.76 -7.23
CA VAL A 62 5.08 5.85 -7.11
C VAL A 62 4.66 4.66 -6.25
N VAL A 63 4.52 3.51 -6.87
CA VAL A 63 4.22 2.24 -6.20
C VAL A 63 5.51 1.70 -5.61
N ALA A 64 5.67 1.82 -4.30
CA ALA A 64 6.84 1.33 -3.58
C ALA A 64 6.57 -0.09 -3.05
N THR A 65 7.37 -1.07 -3.46
CA THR A 65 7.25 -2.47 -3.02
C THR A 65 8.48 -2.91 -2.25
N ASN A 66 8.35 -3.95 -1.43
CA ASN A 66 9.49 -4.68 -0.91
C ASN A 66 9.96 -5.75 -1.93
N VAL A 67 10.72 -6.74 -1.47
CA VAL A 67 11.20 -7.87 -2.30
C VAL A 67 10.06 -8.75 -2.85
N ASN A 68 8.86 -8.67 -2.26
CA ASN A 68 7.64 -9.27 -2.81
C ASN A 68 7.05 -8.33 -3.87
N ASP A 69 7.65 -8.33 -5.03
CA ASP A 69 7.63 -7.26 -6.02
C ASP A 69 6.65 -7.46 -7.19
N ILE A 70 5.61 -8.26 -7.01
CA ILE A 70 4.65 -8.56 -8.09
C ILE A 70 4.10 -7.29 -8.77
N LEU A 71 3.80 -6.24 -7.98
CA LEU A 71 3.32 -4.97 -8.52
C LEU A 71 4.40 -4.20 -9.28
N HIS A 72 5.65 -4.23 -8.80
CA HIS A 72 6.77 -3.62 -9.51
C HIS A 72 7.00 -4.30 -10.86
N ARG A 73 7.02 -5.63 -10.91
CA ARG A 73 7.16 -6.40 -12.16
C ARG A 73 5.97 -6.14 -13.11
N ALA A 74 4.75 -6.07 -12.58
CA ALA A 74 3.57 -5.76 -13.39
C ALA A 74 3.67 -4.38 -14.06
N LEU A 75 4.04 -3.35 -13.30
CA LEU A 75 4.10 -1.99 -13.81
C LEU A 75 5.33 -1.73 -14.70
N SER A 76 6.47 -2.33 -14.40
CA SER A 76 7.71 -2.13 -15.16
C SER A 76 7.82 -3.02 -16.40
N ALA A 77 7.45 -4.31 -16.28
CA ALA A 77 7.61 -5.33 -17.33
C ALA A 77 6.30 -5.92 -17.87
N GLY A 78 5.17 -5.63 -17.21
CA GLY A 78 3.88 -6.24 -17.54
C GLY A 78 3.67 -7.63 -16.93
N ASP A 79 4.62 -8.13 -16.14
CA ASP A 79 4.58 -9.47 -15.54
C ASP A 79 3.88 -9.46 -14.17
N TYR A 80 2.65 -9.94 -14.14
CA TYR A 80 1.90 -10.18 -12.90
C TYR A 80 1.82 -11.68 -12.61
N SER A 81 2.98 -12.30 -12.34
CA SER A 81 3.08 -13.71 -12.00
C SER A 81 3.38 -13.87 -10.51
N ALA A 82 2.57 -14.65 -9.81
CA ALA A 82 2.74 -14.87 -8.39
C ALA A 82 3.96 -15.76 -8.11
N GLY A 83 4.87 -15.28 -7.28
CA GLY A 83 6.04 -16.00 -6.79
C GLY A 83 5.83 -16.55 -5.37
N THR A 84 6.93 -16.98 -4.77
CA THR A 84 6.98 -17.33 -3.35
C THR A 84 7.06 -16.06 -2.51
N VAL A 85 6.29 -16.00 -1.43
CA VAL A 85 6.37 -14.90 -0.46
C VAL A 85 7.63 -15.03 0.37
N THR A 86 8.40 -13.96 0.45
CA THR A 86 9.56 -13.83 1.34
C THR A 86 9.16 -12.99 2.55
N PRO A 87 9.22 -13.52 3.78
CA PRO A 87 8.96 -12.74 4.98
C PRO A 87 9.96 -11.58 5.15
N THR A 88 9.46 -10.37 5.46
CA THR A 88 10.25 -9.16 5.63
C THR A 88 9.86 -8.41 6.92
N ALA A 89 10.59 -7.33 7.23
CA ALA A 89 10.22 -6.43 8.32
C ALA A 89 8.98 -5.57 8.00
N ALA A 90 8.49 -5.58 6.76
CA ALA A 90 7.27 -4.89 6.32
C ALA A 90 6.16 -5.90 5.94
N PRO A 91 5.62 -6.68 6.90
CA PRO A 91 4.80 -7.85 6.63
C PRO A 91 3.49 -7.55 5.89
N SER A 92 2.96 -6.34 5.96
CA SER A 92 1.74 -5.96 5.21
C SER A 92 1.96 -5.90 3.69
N MET A 93 3.24 -5.93 3.25
CA MET A 93 3.65 -5.94 1.85
C MET A 93 4.13 -7.33 1.41
N ASP A 94 4.16 -8.33 2.31
CA ASP A 94 4.60 -9.71 2.03
C ASP A 94 3.48 -10.49 1.35
N ILE A 95 3.17 -10.08 0.12
CA ILE A 95 2.10 -10.66 -0.70
C ILE A 95 2.58 -10.92 -2.14
N GLN A 96 1.93 -11.88 -2.79
CA GLN A 96 2.12 -12.19 -4.21
C GLN A 96 0.80 -12.15 -5.01
N VAL A 97 -0.26 -11.58 -4.41
CA VAL A 97 -1.52 -11.22 -5.07
C VAL A 97 -2.03 -9.93 -4.45
N SER A 98 -2.25 -8.92 -5.26
CA SER A 98 -2.67 -7.59 -4.82
C SER A 98 -4.15 -7.37 -5.09
N SER A 99 -4.96 -7.37 -4.04
CA SER A 99 -6.44 -7.49 -4.12
C SER A 99 -7.16 -6.33 -4.84
N ASN A 100 -6.55 -5.14 -4.94
CA ASN A 100 -7.18 -4.00 -5.64
C ASN A 100 -6.52 -3.68 -6.99
N PHE A 101 -5.49 -4.42 -7.39
CA PHE A 101 -4.82 -4.16 -8.67
C PHE A 101 -5.73 -4.38 -9.87
N GLU A 102 -6.65 -5.35 -9.80
CA GLU A 102 -7.67 -5.58 -10.84
C GLU A 102 -8.56 -4.35 -11.09
N ARG A 103 -8.77 -3.48 -10.08
CA ARG A 103 -9.52 -2.22 -10.25
C ARG A 103 -8.81 -1.27 -11.22
N LEU A 104 -7.48 -1.17 -11.09
CA LEU A 104 -6.67 -0.40 -12.04
C LEU A 104 -6.72 -1.03 -13.42
N LEU A 105 -6.53 -2.36 -13.52
CA LEU A 105 -6.56 -3.08 -14.80
C LEU A 105 -7.91 -2.89 -15.53
N CYS A 106 -9.02 -2.89 -14.77
CA CYS A 106 -10.34 -2.58 -15.32
C CYS A 106 -10.39 -1.17 -15.90
N ASP A 107 -9.96 -0.17 -15.13
CA ASP A 107 -10.08 1.24 -15.54
C ASP A 107 -9.19 1.57 -16.74
N VAL A 108 -7.92 1.15 -16.73
CA VAL A 108 -6.97 1.37 -17.82
C VAL A 108 -7.20 0.44 -19.03
N GLY A 109 -7.88 -0.67 -18.84
CA GLY A 109 -8.29 -1.61 -19.88
C GLY A 109 -9.61 -1.23 -20.59
N GLY A 110 -10.10 0.00 -20.41
CA GLY A 110 -11.31 0.48 -21.07
C GLY A 110 -12.61 0.05 -20.39
N ARG A 111 -12.55 -0.47 -19.16
CA ARG A 111 -13.70 -0.94 -18.35
C ARG A 111 -14.47 -2.10 -18.99
N ASP A 112 -13.80 -2.91 -19.79
CA ASP A 112 -14.34 -4.17 -20.29
C ASP A 112 -14.28 -5.23 -19.16
N GLY A 113 -15.38 -5.37 -18.43
CA GLY A 113 -15.47 -6.34 -17.32
C GLY A 113 -15.43 -7.79 -17.79
N ALA A 114 -15.86 -8.09 -19.01
CA ALA A 114 -15.83 -9.45 -19.55
C ALA A 114 -14.38 -9.87 -19.88
N ALA A 115 -13.64 -9.01 -20.56
CA ALA A 115 -12.23 -9.22 -20.86
C ALA A 115 -11.39 -9.34 -19.58
N LEU A 116 -11.63 -8.47 -18.59
CA LEU A 116 -10.94 -8.55 -17.30
C LEU A 116 -11.26 -9.84 -16.55
N ALA A 117 -12.53 -10.25 -16.52
CA ALA A 117 -12.93 -11.50 -15.85
C ALA A 117 -12.27 -12.73 -16.48
N GLU A 118 -12.09 -12.75 -17.80
CA GLU A 118 -11.35 -13.81 -18.49
C GLU A 118 -9.87 -13.80 -18.12
N GLN A 119 -9.26 -12.62 -18.12
CA GLN A 119 -7.86 -12.43 -17.72
C GLN A 119 -7.62 -12.90 -16.27
N MET A 120 -8.52 -12.55 -15.34
CA MET A 120 -8.41 -12.97 -13.93
C MET A 120 -8.66 -14.46 -13.73
N ARG A 121 -9.58 -15.11 -14.47
CA ARG A 121 -9.73 -16.58 -14.47
C ARG A 121 -8.45 -17.27 -14.94
N GLY A 122 -7.80 -16.75 -15.98
CA GLY A 122 -6.50 -17.22 -16.43
C GLY A 122 -5.44 -17.14 -15.31
N PHE A 123 -5.37 -16.01 -14.65
CA PHE A 123 -4.47 -15.80 -13.50
C PHE A 123 -4.77 -16.75 -12.34
N GLU A 124 -6.03 -16.96 -11.98
CA GLU A 124 -6.43 -17.88 -10.91
C GLU A 124 -5.96 -19.32 -11.18
N SER A 125 -6.04 -19.76 -12.44
CA SER A 125 -5.65 -21.13 -12.83
C SER A 125 -4.15 -21.33 -12.98
N THR A 126 -3.44 -20.32 -13.52
CA THR A 126 -2.01 -20.44 -13.85
C THR A 126 -1.07 -19.74 -12.87
N ARG A 127 -1.62 -18.86 -12.03
CA ARG A 127 -0.88 -17.94 -11.15
C ARG A 127 0.05 -16.99 -11.90
N ALA A 128 -0.15 -16.85 -13.20
CA ALA A 128 0.63 -15.97 -14.07
C ALA A 128 -0.27 -15.19 -15.03
N MET A 129 0.05 -13.92 -15.24
CA MET A 129 -0.67 -13.04 -16.14
C MET A 129 0.28 -12.01 -16.74
N GLN A 130 0.14 -11.76 -18.05
CA GLN A 130 0.78 -10.62 -18.70
C GLN A 130 -0.23 -9.50 -18.89
N LEU A 131 0.15 -8.29 -18.53
CA LEU A 131 -0.65 -7.10 -18.83
C LEU A 131 -0.67 -6.85 -20.33
N THR A 132 -1.82 -6.48 -20.85
CA THR A 132 -1.94 -6.04 -22.25
C THR A 132 -1.17 -4.73 -22.47
N ASN A 133 -0.80 -4.43 -23.72
CA ASN A 133 -0.13 -3.16 -24.05
C ASN A 133 -0.99 -1.96 -23.62
N ALA A 134 -2.31 -2.02 -23.84
CA ALA A 134 -3.23 -0.95 -23.42
C ALA A 134 -3.23 -0.74 -21.89
N GLN A 135 -3.20 -1.83 -21.11
CA GLN A 135 -3.11 -1.74 -19.64
C GLN A 135 -1.77 -1.14 -19.20
N ARG A 136 -0.66 -1.57 -19.80
CA ARG A 136 0.68 -1.04 -19.49
C ARG A 136 0.79 0.46 -19.82
N GLU A 137 0.42 0.86 -21.02
CA GLU A 137 0.44 2.24 -21.47
C GLU A 137 -0.52 3.13 -20.66
N GLY A 138 -1.70 2.59 -20.33
CA GLY A 138 -2.68 3.28 -19.49
C GLY A 138 -2.17 3.51 -18.06
N ALA A 139 -1.53 2.51 -17.47
CA ALA A 139 -0.94 2.63 -16.14
C ALA A 139 0.27 3.58 -16.14
N ALA A 140 1.17 3.50 -17.14
CA ALA A 140 2.37 4.31 -17.23
C ALA A 140 2.12 5.83 -17.31
N ARG A 141 0.90 6.27 -17.63
CA ARG A 141 0.53 7.70 -17.65
C ARG A 141 0.55 8.34 -16.26
N LEU A 142 0.35 7.57 -15.21
CA LEU A 142 0.27 8.08 -13.85
C LEU A 142 1.16 7.30 -12.87
N PHE A 143 1.42 6.01 -13.13
CA PHE A 143 2.13 5.14 -12.23
C PHE A 143 3.57 4.90 -12.66
N THR A 144 4.45 4.90 -11.68
CA THR A 144 5.78 4.28 -11.75
C THR A 144 5.96 3.38 -10.54
N SER A 145 7.02 2.57 -10.50
CA SER A 145 7.24 1.68 -9.37
C SER A 145 8.71 1.51 -9.05
N LEU A 146 9.02 1.38 -7.76
CA LEU A 146 10.35 1.05 -7.28
C LEU A 146 10.26 -0.09 -6.26
N ARG A 147 11.30 -0.90 -6.22
CA ARG A 147 11.47 -1.99 -5.27
C ARG A 147 12.58 -1.62 -4.29
N ALA A 148 12.37 -1.90 -3.01
CA ALA A 148 13.36 -1.76 -1.95
C ALA A 148 13.63 -3.13 -1.30
N ASP A 149 14.88 -3.39 -0.96
CA ASP A 149 15.23 -4.54 -0.12
C ASP A 149 15.34 -4.15 1.36
N GLU A 150 15.73 -5.08 2.21
CA GLU A 150 15.90 -4.84 3.66
C GLU A 150 16.99 -3.82 3.97
N HIS A 151 18.04 -3.75 3.14
CA HIS A 151 19.11 -2.77 3.30
C HIS A 151 18.63 -1.36 2.95
N ASP A 152 17.89 -1.21 1.85
CA ASP A 152 17.30 0.05 1.40
C ASP A 152 16.33 0.60 2.43
N MET A 153 15.45 -0.28 2.95
CA MET A 153 14.50 0.04 4.00
C MET A 153 15.22 0.53 5.27
N ALA A 154 16.19 -0.24 5.76
CA ALA A 154 16.95 0.14 6.97
C ALA A 154 17.74 1.44 6.79
N SER A 155 18.28 1.68 5.60
CA SER A 155 18.99 2.92 5.25
C SER A 155 18.05 4.12 5.24
N ALA A 156 16.82 3.96 4.70
CA ALA A 156 15.81 5.02 4.72
C ALA A 156 15.33 5.34 6.15
N MET A 157 15.19 4.31 7.02
CA MET A 157 14.85 4.51 8.43
C MET A 157 15.94 5.28 9.18
N ARG A 158 17.22 4.91 9.00
CA ARG A 158 18.35 5.64 9.59
C ARG A 158 18.38 7.09 9.14
N TRP A 159 18.31 7.32 7.83
CA TRP A 159 18.30 8.67 7.28
C TRP A 159 17.16 9.52 7.85
N ALA A 160 15.94 8.99 7.94
CA ALA A 160 14.82 9.71 8.53
C ALA A 160 15.07 10.07 10.00
N CYS A 161 15.67 9.15 10.75
CA CYS A 161 15.97 9.35 12.16
C CYS A 161 17.10 10.37 12.38
N GLU A 162 18.20 10.24 11.64
CA GLU A 162 19.42 11.02 11.85
C GLU A 162 19.34 12.42 11.24
N ASP A 163 18.85 12.52 9.98
CA ASP A 163 18.83 13.78 9.21
C ASP A 163 17.52 14.56 9.36
N CYS A 164 16.42 13.88 9.69
CA CYS A 164 15.09 14.52 9.78
C CYS A 164 14.47 14.48 11.18
N ALA A 165 15.11 13.83 12.16
CA ALA A 165 14.59 13.60 13.50
C ALA A 165 13.19 12.92 13.48
N GLN A 166 12.94 12.04 12.50
CA GLN A 166 11.69 11.32 12.32
C GLN A 166 11.91 9.82 12.46
N VAL A 167 11.22 9.21 13.44
CA VAL A 167 11.19 7.75 13.58
C VAL A 167 10.01 7.23 12.76
N ILE A 168 10.29 6.42 11.74
CA ILE A 168 9.29 5.88 10.82
C ILE A 168 9.25 4.35 10.88
N ASP A 169 8.14 3.76 10.44
CA ASP A 169 7.97 2.31 10.35
C ASP A 169 8.59 1.73 9.06
N PRO A 170 8.81 0.38 8.99
CA PRO A 170 9.41 -0.27 7.83
C PRO A 170 8.67 -0.03 6.51
N HIS A 171 7.32 0.03 6.52
CA HIS A 171 6.56 0.26 5.30
C HIS A 171 6.76 1.70 4.79
N THR A 172 6.64 2.68 5.68
CA THR A 172 6.93 4.09 5.36
C THR A 172 8.34 4.26 4.83
N ALA A 173 9.32 3.52 5.37
CA ALA A 173 10.72 3.56 4.91
C ALA A 173 10.88 3.09 3.47
N ILE A 174 10.15 2.05 3.05
CA ILE A 174 10.12 1.59 1.65
C ILE A 174 9.58 2.70 0.73
N GLY A 175 8.50 3.37 1.15
CA GLY A 175 7.98 4.54 0.42
C GLY A 175 8.97 5.70 0.37
N LEU A 176 9.68 5.96 1.46
CA LEU A 176 10.69 7.03 1.53
C LEU A 176 11.89 6.73 0.64
N HIS A 177 12.37 5.47 0.61
CA HIS A 177 13.41 5.04 -0.32
C HIS A 177 12.99 5.32 -1.76
N ALA A 178 11.79 4.89 -2.15
CA ALA A 178 11.25 5.11 -3.48
C ALA A 178 11.09 6.61 -3.81
N ALA A 179 10.63 7.43 -2.86
CA ALA A 179 10.50 8.88 -3.02
C ALA A 179 11.83 9.57 -3.30
N ARG A 180 12.92 9.07 -2.70
CA ARG A 180 14.27 9.65 -2.89
C ARG A 180 14.96 9.17 -4.17
N ALA A 181 14.53 8.03 -4.70
CA ALA A 181 15.13 7.41 -5.89
C ALA A 181 14.36 7.71 -7.19
N VAL A 182 13.08 8.10 -7.10
CA VAL A 182 12.27 8.38 -8.29
C VAL A 182 12.75 9.64 -9.01
N GLU A 183 12.84 9.55 -10.34
CA GLU A 183 13.13 10.71 -11.19
C GLU A 183 11.82 11.46 -11.51
N LEU A 184 11.78 12.74 -11.17
CA LEU A 184 10.62 13.61 -11.38
C LEU A 184 11.04 14.95 -11.98
N PRO A 185 10.11 15.69 -12.62
CA PRO A 185 10.38 17.06 -13.07
C PRO A 185 10.83 17.95 -11.91
N VAL A 186 11.76 18.86 -12.19
CA VAL A 186 12.32 19.79 -11.19
C VAL A 186 11.19 20.60 -10.53
N GLY A 187 11.21 20.64 -9.21
CA GLY A 187 10.24 21.42 -8.42
C GLY A 187 8.95 20.70 -8.08
N VAL A 188 8.76 19.44 -8.50
CA VAL A 188 7.65 18.61 -8.05
C VAL A 188 7.97 18.00 -6.69
N PRO A 189 7.26 18.34 -5.63
CA PRO A 189 7.48 17.71 -4.32
C PRO A 189 6.88 16.29 -4.30
N VAL A 190 7.52 15.41 -3.51
CA VAL A 190 7.05 14.06 -3.28
C VAL A 190 6.51 13.95 -1.87
N VAL A 191 5.28 13.48 -1.75
CA VAL A 191 4.66 13.11 -0.47
C VAL A 191 4.80 11.61 -0.27
N THR A 192 5.50 11.18 0.76
CA THR A 192 5.51 9.78 1.17
C THR A 192 4.37 9.51 2.16
N LEU A 193 3.52 8.53 1.85
CA LEU A 193 2.44 8.17 2.77
C LEU A 193 2.98 7.36 3.94
N ALA A 194 2.74 7.84 5.16
CA ALA A 194 3.09 7.15 6.40
C ALA A 194 1.95 6.20 6.80
N THR A 195 2.10 4.92 6.45
CA THR A 195 1.01 3.93 6.50
C THR A 195 0.86 3.23 7.83
N ALA A 196 1.85 3.32 8.74
CA ALA A 196 1.79 2.73 10.08
C ALA A 196 2.57 3.55 11.10
N HIS A 197 2.20 3.37 12.38
CA HIS A 197 2.97 3.94 13.48
C HIS A 197 4.20 3.05 13.78
N PRO A 198 5.42 3.60 14.00
CA PRO A 198 6.64 2.82 14.22
C PRO A 198 6.55 1.86 15.43
N ALA A 199 5.78 2.20 16.45
CA ALA A 199 5.56 1.33 17.60
C ALA A 199 4.84 0.00 17.29
N LYS A 200 4.31 -0.18 16.08
CA LYS A 200 3.79 -1.49 15.62
C LYS A 200 4.92 -2.46 15.23
N PHE A 201 6.12 -1.95 14.97
CA PHE A 201 7.27 -2.71 14.50
C PHE A 201 8.52 -2.37 15.32
N PRO A 202 8.46 -2.43 16.67
CA PRO A 202 9.49 -1.85 17.54
C PRO A 202 10.86 -2.48 17.32
N ASP A 203 10.92 -3.79 17.11
CA ASP A 203 12.18 -4.51 16.92
C ASP A 203 12.87 -4.19 15.59
N ALA A 204 12.10 -3.99 14.53
CA ALA A 204 12.63 -3.59 13.22
C ALA A 204 13.16 -2.14 13.28
N VAL A 205 12.42 -1.25 13.92
CA VAL A 205 12.82 0.15 14.10
C VAL A 205 14.09 0.24 14.94
N GLU A 206 14.13 -0.43 16.08
CA GLU A 206 15.29 -0.43 16.97
C GLU A 206 16.56 -1.00 16.30
N ARG A 207 16.43 -2.11 15.55
CA ARG A 207 17.56 -2.66 14.79
C ARG A 207 18.10 -1.69 13.75
N ALA A 208 17.23 -0.92 13.09
CA ALA A 208 17.65 -0.02 12.03
C ALA A 208 18.22 1.31 12.56
N THR A 209 17.67 1.85 13.66
CA THR A 209 17.92 3.23 14.13
C THR A 209 18.58 3.31 15.52
N GLY A 210 18.65 2.19 16.26
CA GLY A 210 19.07 2.20 17.68
C GLY A 210 18.01 2.79 18.62
N THR A 211 16.84 3.22 18.11
CA THR A 211 15.78 3.85 18.89
C THR A 211 14.55 2.95 18.95
N ARG A 212 14.14 2.55 20.17
CA ARG A 212 12.89 1.82 20.36
C ARG A 212 11.72 2.78 20.44
N PRO A 213 10.76 2.72 19.51
CA PRO A 213 9.64 3.64 19.50
C PRO A 213 8.66 3.37 20.64
N SER A 214 8.16 4.42 21.29
CA SER A 214 7.13 4.32 22.32
C SER A 214 5.72 4.32 21.70
N LEU A 215 4.76 3.76 22.44
CA LEU A 215 3.34 3.88 22.10
C LEU A 215 2.89 5.34 22.14
N PRO A 216 1.92 5.74 21.30
CA PRO A 216 1.28 7.04 21.44
C PRO A 216 0.71 7.21 22.86
N PRO A 217 0.81 8.40 23.50
CA PRO A 217 0.35 8.62 24.89
C PRO A 217 -1.10 8.19 25.14
N ARG A 218 -1.98 8.35 24.15
CA ARG A 218 -3.40 7.98 24.25
C ARG A 218 -3.67 6.47 24.36
N VAL A 219 -2.67 5.63 24.08
CA VAL A 219 -2.72 4.17 24.16
C VAL A 219 -1.50 3.61 24.90
N GLY A 220 -0.88 4.40 25.76
CA GLY A 220 0.34 4.02 26.47
C GLY A 220 0.19 2.78 27.37
N ASP A 221 -1.03 2.49 27.80
CA ASP A 221 -1.40 1.34 28.62
C ASP A 221 -1.82 0.09 27.80
N LEU A 222 -1.70 0.14 26.44
CA LEU A 222 -2.24 -0.92 25.56
C LEU A 222 -1.79 -2.32 25.95
N PHE A 223 -0.52 -2.50 26.28
CA PHE A 223 0.02 -3.81 26.64
C PHE A 223 -0.29 -4.24 28.09
N ALA A 224 -0.85 -3.34 28.91
CA ALA A 224 -1.31 -3.64 30.26
C ALA A 224 -2.83 -3.97 30.31
N ARG A 225 -3.53 -3.76 29.19
CA ARG A 225 -4.98 -4.07 29.10
C ARG A 225 -5.18 -5.56 28.96
N GLU A 226 -6.25 -6.07 29.57
CA GLU A 226 -6.71 -7.43 29.36
C GLU A 226 -7.22 -7.59 27.90
N GLU A 227 -6.79 -8.67 27.26
CA GLU A 227 -7.28 -9.02 25.92
C GLU A 227 -8.70 -9.57 26.00
N ALA A 228 -9.62 -9.02 25.20
CA ALA A 228 -11.01 -9.44 25.13
C ALA A 228 -11.29 -10.05 23.75
N TYR A 229 -11.28 -11.36 23.65
CA TYR A 229 -11.61 -12.10 22.43
C TYR A 229 -12.30 -13.41 22.74
N THR A 230 -12.95 -13.99 21.73
CA THR A 230 -13.56 -15.32 21.83
C THR A 230 -12.87 -16.26 20.84
N GLU A 231 -12.36 -17.37 21.35
CA GLU A 231 -11.84 -18.43 20.49
C GLU A 231 -13.00 -19.27 19.93
N LEU A 232 -12.99 -19.49 18.63
CA LEU A 232 -13.97 -20.29 17.92
C LEU A 232 -13.29 -21.40 17.15
N ALA A 233 -13.97 -22.54 17.02
CA ALA A 233 -13.55 -23.57 16.08
C ALA A 233 -13.54 -22.99 14.65
N GLY A 234 -12.57 -23.38 13.82
CA GLY A 234 -12.47 -22.95 12.40
C GLY A 234 -13.52 -23.63 11.50
N ALA A 235 -14.77 -23.65 11.94
CA ALA A 235 -15.91 -24.25 11.25
C ALA A 235 -16.97 -23.19 10.97
N TYR A 236 -17.59 -23.27 9.79
CA TYR A 236 -18.61 -22.28 9.36
C TYR A 236 -19.75 -22.16 10.38
N GLU A 237 -20.25 -23.28 10.88
CA GLU A 237 -21.37 -23.31 11.83
C GLU A 237 -21.04 -22.61 13.14
N ALA A 238 -19.84 -22.82 13.68
CA ALA A 238 -19.40 -22.18 14.91
C ALA A 238 -19.32 -20.65 14.77
N VAL A 239 -18.80 -20.15 13.65
CA VAL A 239 -18.72 -18.72 13.36
C VAL A 239 -20.11 -18.12 13.14
N ARG A 240 -20.98 -18.80 12.36
CA ARG A 240 -22.36 -18.37 12.12
C ARG A 240 -23.14 -18.26 13.43
N ASP A 241 -23.10 -19.28 14.27
CA ASP A 241 -23.88 -19.35 15.51
C ASP A 241 -23.40 -18.29 16.51
N HIS A 242 -22.07 -18.04 16.57
CA HIS A 242 -21.52 -16.94 17.34
C HIS A 242 -22.03 -15.58 16.87
N ILE A 243 -22.03 -15.33 15.56
CA ILE A 243 -22.52 -14.07 14.98
C ILE A 243 -24.01 -13.89 15.28
N VAL A 244 -24.81 -14.91 15.06
CA VAL A 244 -26.27 -14.87 15.31
C VAL A 244 -26.57 -14.63 16.79
N GLY A 245 -25.85 -15.29 17.70
CA GLY A 245 -26.01 -15.12 19.14
C GLY A 245 -25.62 -13.73 19.69
N HIS A 246 -24.81 -12.98 18.96
CA HIS A 246 -24.37 -11.62 19.35
C HIS A 246 -25.07 -10.49 18.55
N ALA A 247 -25.92 -10.84 17.60
CA ALA A 247 -26.66 -9.87 16.79
C ALA A 247 -28.08 -9.58 17.30
N ALA A 248 -28.45 -10.19 18.44
CA ALA A 248 -29.77 -10.05 19.07
C ALA A 248 -29.82 -8.91 20.09
#